data_01557aee9ba2c6f5893f1942765e931f
#
_entry.id   01557aee9ba2c6f5893f1942765e931f
#
_cell.length_a   1.000
_cell.length_b   1.000
_cell.length_c   1.000
_cell.angle_alpha   90.00
_cell.angle_beta   90.00
_cell.angle_gamma   90.00
#
_symmetry.space_group_name_H-M   'P 1'
#
loop_
_entity.id
_entity.type
_entity.pdbx_description
1 polymer ?
#
loop_
_entity_poly.entity_id
_entity_poly.type
_entity_poly.pdbx_seq_one_letter_code
_entity_poly.pdbx_strand_id
1 'polypeptide(L)'
;MLRAGLLEGIVVATAGGAAHVASACAALGASTVTLEAELGDEDAVIAAASALGPVDTLVCDAAAPFAAAGGGVEGLGAGLDAAWIATRAVANAVWRPGGGGKLVLLGPRPRDGAHAGALGAALENTARTLSIEWARYAIRTTAVLPGDATSDDDVAALAAYIASPAGDYFSGCAFRLGEVP
;
A
#
# COMPACT_ATOMS: atom_id res chain seq x y z
N MET A 1 19.61 -4.31 7.21
CA MET A 1 19.85 -3.12 6.38
C MET A 1 19.73 -3.53 4.91
N LEU A 2 18.84 -2.89 4.14
CA LEU A 2 18.68 -3.18 2.72
C LEU A 2 19.87 -2.61 1.93
N ARG A 3 20.19 -3.25 0.80
CA ARG A 3 21.33 -2.86 -0.03
C ARG A 3 21.02 -1.57 -0.80
N ALA A 4 21.96 -0.63 -0.87
CA ALA A 4 21.86 0.53 -1.73
C ALA A 4 21.65 0.10 -3.20
N GLY A 5 20.81 0.84 -3.94
CA GLY A 5 20.45 0.53 -5.32
C GLY A 5 19.47 -0.64 -5.50
N LEU A 6 18.88 -1.16 -4.39
CA LEU A 6 17.92 -2.28 -4.42
C LEU A 6 16.70 -2.00 -5.31
N LEU A 7 16.31 -0.73 -5.43
CA LEU A 7 15.14 -0.26 -6.17
C LEU A 7 15.50 0.57 -7.42
N GLU A 8 16.74 0.46 -7.91
CA GLU A 8 17.11 1.13 -9.17
C GLU A 8 16.21 0.68 -10.33
N GLY A 9 15.65 1.64 -11.04
CA GLY A 9 14.73 1.39 -12.16
C GLY A 9 13.29 1.06 -11.76
N ILE A 10 12.98 1.03 -10.46
CA ILE A 10 11.62 0.78 -9.93
C ILE A 10 10.91 2.11 -9.69
N VAL A 11 9.65 2.21 -10.11
CA VAL A 11 8.78 3.35 -9.85
C VAL A 11 7.79 2.96 -8.74
N VAL A 12 7.85 3.69 -7.62
CA VAL A 12 6.96 3.48 -6.48
C VAL A 12 6.00 4.65 -6.36
N ALA A 13 4.71 4.37 -6.51
CA ALA A 13 3.65 5.33 -6.20
C ALA A 13 3.22 5.20 -4.74
N THR A 14 2.90 6.31 -4.10
CA THR A 14 2.32 6.34 -2.76
C THR A 14 0.96 7.02 -2.75
N ALA A 15 0.07 6.56 -1.89
CA ALA A 15 -1.25 7.15 -1.65
C ALA A 15 -1.56 7.15 -0.14
N GLY A 16 -2.30 8.13 0.34
CA GLY A 16 -2.81 8.18 1.71
C GLY A 16 -1.81 8.62 2.78
N GLY A 17 -0.64 9.17 2.43
CA GLY A 17 0.27 9.70 3.45
C GLY A 17 1.54 8.88 3.71
N ALA A 18 1.86 7.91 2.87
CA ALA A 18 3.04 7.04 2.99
C ALA A 18 4.37 7.74 2.63
N ALA A 19 4.56 9.00 3.01
CA ALA A 19 5.78 9.78 2.70
C ALA A 19 7.05 9.16 3.27
N HIS A 20 6.98 8.53 4.45
CA HIS A 20 8.12 7.81 5.06
C HIS A 20 8.56 6.62 4.19
N VAL A 21 7.60 5.91 3.58
CA VAL A 21 7.91 4.82 2.64
C VAL A 21 8.51 5.36 1.34
N ALA A 22 7.95 6.46 0.79
CA ALA A 22 8.50 7.11 -0.39
C ALA A 22 9.97 7.51 -0.18
N SER A 23 10.28 8.12 0.96
CA SER A 23 11.65 8.51 1.34
C SER A 23 12.60 7.30 1.44
N ALA A 24 12.14 6.22 2.07
CA ALA A 24 12.94 5.00 2.19
C ALA A 24 13.18 4.34 0.82
N CYS A 25 12.17 4.28 -0.05
CA CYS A 25 12.31 3.75 -1.40
C CYS A 25 13.27 4.61 -2.25
N ALA A 26 13.17 5.93 -2.18
CA ALA A 26 14.06 6.86 -2.88
C ALA A 26 15.52 6.69 -2.43
N ALA A 27 15.76 6.51 -1.13
CA ALA A 27 17.10 6.24 -0.58
C ALA A 27 17.70 4.91 -1.10
N LEU A 28 16.87 3.99 -1.58
CA LEU A 28 17.28 2.72 -2.18
C LEU A 28 17.33 2.77 -3.73
N GLY A 29 17.12 3.93 -4.34
CA GLY A 29 17.25 4.16 -5.78
C GLY A 29 15.94 4.15 -6.57
N ALA A 30 14.77 4.06 -5.91
CA ALA A 30 13.49 4.16 -6.59
C ALA A 30 13.21 5.57 -7.11
N SER A 31 12.50 5.66 -8.22
CA SER A 31 11.73 6.86 -8.58
C SER A 31 10.43 6.83 -7.80
N THR A 32 10.09 7.92 -7.11
CA THR A 32 8.85 7.99 -6.31
C THR A 32 7.89 9.02 -6.87
N VAL A 33 6.61 8.69 -6.90
CA VAL A 33 5.52 9.58 -7.30
C VAL A 33 4.40 9.49 -6.26
N THR A 34 3.61 10.54 -6.12
CA THR A 34 2.45 10.51 -5.22
C THR A 34 1.16 10.53 -6.05
N LEU A 35 0.20 9.71 -5.67
CA LEU A 35 -1.17 9.80 -6.16
C LEU A 35 -1.85 10.98 -5.46
N GLU A 36 -1.79 12.15 -6.09
CA GLU A 36 -2.30 13.39 -5.55
C GLU A 36 -3.81 13.50 -5.77
N ALA A 37 -4.59 12.94 -4.84
CA ALA A 37 -6.05 13.04 -4.84
C ALA A 37 -6.60 12.85 -3.42
N GLU A 38 -7.78 13.40 -3.16
CA GLU A 38 -8.56 13.01 -1.99
C GLU A 38 -9.09 11.58 -2.22
N LEU A 39 -8.63 10.63 -1.40
CA LEU A 39 -8.88 9.20 -1.64
C LEU A 39 -10.35 8.78 -1.48
N GLY A 40 -11.21 9.64 -0.92
CA GLY A 40 -12.66 9.46 -0.90
C GLY A 40 -13.38 9.93 -2.18
N ASP A 41 -12.70 10.68 -3.04
CA ASP A 41 -13.23 11.14 -4.33
C ASP A 41 -12.76 10.20 -5.46
N GLU A 42 -13.60 9.28 -5.84
CA GLU A 42 -13.30 8.26 -6.85
C GLU A 42 -12.89 8.85 -8.20
N ASP A 43 -13.59 9.91 -8.67
CA ASP A 43 -13.31 10.53 -9.97
C ASP A 43 -11.94 11.23 -9.95
N ALA A 44 -11.61 11.93 -8.87
CA ALA A 44 -10.32 12.56 -8.69
C ALA A 44 -9.18 11.52 -8.64
N VAL A 45 -9.38 10.40 -7.94
CA VAL A 45 -8.39 9.30 -7.86
C VAL A 45 -8.21 8.63 -9.22
N ILE A 46 -9.26 8.39 -9.99
CA ILE A 46 -9.17 7.82 -11.34
C ILE A 46 -8.38 8.76 -12.27
N ALA A 47 -8.67 10.06 -12.22
CA ALA A 47 -7.94 11.06 -13.01
C ALA A 47 -6.46 11.10 -12.64
N ALA A 48 -6.12 11.13 -11.34
CA ALA A 48 -4.77 11.13 -10.84
C ALA A 48 -4.02 9.84 -11.24
N ALA A 49 -4.65 8.66 -11.09
CA ALA A 49 -4.05 7.39 -11.47
C ALA A 49 -3.74 7.33 -12.98
N SER A 50 -4.62 7.90 -13.81
CA SER A 50 -4.41 7.96 -15.26
C SER A 50 -3.24 8.87 -15.67
N ALA A 51 -2.85 9.80 -14.81
CA ALA A 51 -1.75 10.74 -15.02
C ALA A 51 -0.39 10.24 -14.49
N LEU A 52 -0.37 9.15 -13.70
CA LEU A 52 0.87 8.67 -13.05
C LEU A 52 1.96 8.17 -14.01
N GLY A 53 1.60 7.73 -15.22
CA GLY A 53 2.53 7.00 -16.07
C GLY A 53 2.81 5.57 -15.56
N PRO A 54 3.92 4.94 -15.98
CA PRO A 54 4.29 3.60 -15.50
C PRO A 54 4.60 3.58 -14.01
N VAL A 55 4.02 2.64 -13.29
CA VAL A 55 4.24 2.41 -11.85
C VAL A 55 4.41 0.91 -11.61
N ASP A 56 5.48 0.53 -10.94
CA ASP A 56 5.74 -0.87 -10.59
C ASP A 56 5.09 -1.27 -9.27
N THR A 57 5.03 -0.33 -8.31
CA THR A 57 4.47 -0.60 -6.99
C THR A 57 3.61 0.57 -6.53
N LEU A 58 2.40 0.28 -6.01
CA LEU A 58 1.59 1.21 -5.24
C LEU A 58 1.69 0.84 -3.76
N VAL A 59 2.10 1.79 -2.93
CA VAL A 59 1.96 1.71 -1.48
C VAL A 59 0.79 2.59 -1.07
N CYS A 60 -0.29 1.96 -0.63
CA CYS A 60 -1.50 2.65 -0.20
C CYS A 60 -1.61 2.62 1.33
N ASP A 61 -1.52 3.79 1.95
CA ASP A 61 -1.69 3.95 3.38
C ASP A 61 -3.18 4.15 3.70
N ALA A 62 -3.80 3.09 4.24
CA ALA A 62 -5.18 3.14 4.71
C ALA A 62 -5.28 3.64 6.17
N ALA A 63 -4.16 3.70 6.90
CA ALA A 63 -4.14 4.13 8.29
C ALA A 63 -4.38 5.65 8.43
N ALA A 64 -3.83 6.45 7.50
CA ALA A 64 -3.98 7.91 7.57
C ALA A 64 -5.46 8.35 7.42
N PRO A 65 -6.23 7.95 6.38
CA PRO A 65 -7.66 8.28 6.30
C PRO A 65 -8.48 7.66 7.44
N PHE A 66 -8.13 6.46 7.92
CA PHE A 66 -8.74 5.85 9.09
C PHE A 66 -8.59 6.74 10.33
N ALA A 67 -7.37 7.21 10.63
CA ALA A 67 -7.09 8.05 11.78
C ALA A 67 -7.72 9.44 11.62
N ALA A 68 -7.68 10.04 10.44
CA ALA A 68 -8.26 11.35 10.15
C ALA A 68 -9.79 11.36 10.39
N ALA A 69 -10.48 10.23 10.17
CA ALA A 69 -11.91 10.05 10.46
C ALA A 69 -12.17 9.49 11.88
N GLY A 70 -11.20 9.59 12.79
CA GLY A 70 -11.34 9.31 14.22
C GLY A 70 -11.22 7.85 14.64
N GLY A 71 -10.78 6.93 13.77
CA GLY A 71 -10.45 5.54 14.12
C GLY A 71 -11.63 4.67 14.58
N GLY A 72 -12.87 5.14 14.40
CA GLY A 72 -14.13 4.45 14.67
C GLY A 72 -14.71 3.80 13.40
N VAL A 73 -16.04 3.67 13.38
CA VAL A 73 -16.78 3.11 12.23
C VAL A 73 -16.61 3.96 10.98
N GLU A 74 -16.64 5.29 11.11
CA GLU A 74 -16.39 6.20 10.00
C GLU A 74 -14.95 6.06 9.48
N GLY A 75 -13.99 5.94 10.39
CA GLY A 75 -12.59 5.65 10.05
C GLY A 75 -12.43 4.34 9.31
N LEU A 76 -13.13 3.28 9.75
CA LEU A 76 -13.12 2.00 9.05
C LEU A 76 -13.60 2.15 7.60
N GLY A 77 -14.70 2.87 7.37
CA GLY A 77 -15.20 3.19 6.03
C GLY A 77 -14.15 3.96 5.22
N ALA A 78 -13.64 5.08 5.78
CA ALA A 78 -12.67 5.93 5.09
C ALA A 78 -11.38 5.17 4.70
N GLY A 79 -10.84 4.32 5.59
CA GLY A 79 -9.66 3.52 5.30
C GLY A 79 -9.90 2.46 4.22
N LEU A 80 -11.06 1.81 4.23
CA LEU A 80 -11.43 0.82 3.22
C LEU A 80 -11.66 1.45 1.85
N ASP A 81 -12.41 2.53 1.81
CA ASP A 81 -12.70 3.25 0.56
C ASP A 81 -11.39 3.78 -0.06
N ALA A 82 -10.53 4.40 0.73
CA ALA A 82 -9.23 4.88 0.28
C ALA A 82 -8.39 3.74 -0.32
N ALA A 83 -8.27 2.62 0.39
CA ALA A 83 -7.53 1.45 -0.07
C ALA A 83 -8.12 0.88 -1.37
N TRP A 84 -9.45 0.73 -1.43
CA TRP A 84 -10.13 0.15 -2.60
C TRP A 84 -10.08 1.06 -3.82
N ILE A 85 -10.42 2.35 -3.67
CA ILE A 85 -10.49 3.30 -4.77
C ILE A 85 -9.10 3.49 -5.40
N ALA A 86 -8.06 3.76 -4.60
CA ALA A 86 -6.70 3.93 -5.10
C ALA A 86 -6.17 2.66 -5.79
N THR A 87 -6.38 1.51 -5.17
CA THR A 87 -5.95 0.21 -5.71
C THR A 87 -6.60 -0.08 -7.05
N ARG A 88 -7.92 0.08 -7.15
CA ARG A 88 -8.68 -0.17 -8.37
C ARG A 88 -8.32 0.80 -9.48
N ALA A 89 -8.15 2.08 -9.15
CA ALA A 89 -7.79 3.10 -10.12
C ALA A 89 -6.42 2.81 -10.75
N VAL A 90 -5.38 2.55 -9.94
CA VAL A 90 -4.04 2.22 -10.44
C VAL A 90 -4.03 0.89 -11.20
N ALA A 91 -4.70 -0.13 -10.70
CA ALA A 91 -4.79 -1.42 -11.40
C ALA A 91 -5.41 -1.27 -12.79
N ASN A 92 -6.47 -0.48 -12.94
CA ASN A 92 -7.13 -0.31 -14.23
C ASN A 92 -6.37 0.62 -15.18
N ALA A 93 -5.81 1.71 -14.67
CA ALA A 93 -5.13 2.70 -15.50
C ALA A 93 -3.71 2.26 -15.92
N VAL A 94 -2.98 1.56 -15.02
CA VAL A 94 -1.56 1.30 -15.19
C VAL A 94 -1.26 -0.19 -15.38
N TRP A 95 -1.65 -1.04 -14.42
CA TRP A 95 -1.13 -2.41 -14.37
C TRP A 95 -1.80 -3.38 -15.35
N ARG A 96 -3.11 -3.31 -15.52
CA ARG A 96 -3.82 -4.20 -16.44
C ARG A 96 -3.41 -3.98 -17.90
N PRO A 97 -3.24 -2.73 -18.38
CA PRO A 97 -2.67 -2.52 -19.71
C PRO A 97 -1.15 -2.66 -19.76
N GLY A 98 -0.44 -2.40 -18.64
CA GLY A 98 1.03 -2.35 -18.57
C GLY A 98 1.73 -3.67 -18.28
N GLY A 99 1.00 -4.74 -17.95
CA GLY A 99 1.59 -6.06 -17.72
C GLY A 99 1.90 -6.41 -16.27
N GLY A 100 1.23 -5.76 -15.31
CA GLY A 100 1.30 -6.12 -13.90
C GLY A 100 1.86 -5.04 -12.97
N GLY A 101 1.95 -5.39 -11.69
CA GLY A 101 2.45 -4.50 -10.64
C GLY A 101 2.32 -5.09 -9.25
N LYS A 102 2.69 -4.30 -8.25
CA LYS A 102 2.62 -4.69 -6.84
C LYS A 102 1.78 -3.71 -6.03
N LEU A 103 0.94 -4.24 -5.19
CA LEU A 103 0.17 -3.50 -4.19
C LEU A 103 0.69 -3.81 -2.79
N VAL A 104 0.98 -2.78 -2.03
CA VAL A 104 1.27 -2.86 -0.61
C VAL A 104 0.23 -2.03 0.13
N LEU A 105 -0.65 -2.68 0.89
CA LEU A 105 -1.64 -2.03 1.74
C LEU A 105 -1.04 -1.84 3.14
N LEU A 106 -0.99 -0.60 3.64
CA LEU A 106 -0.56 -0.30 4.99
C LEU A 106 -1.78 -0.14 5.89
N GLY A 107 -1.86 -0.96 6.94
CA GLY A 107 -2.91 -0.90 7.94
C GLY A 107 -2.54 -0.04 9.14
N PRO A 108 -3.54 0.34 9.97
CA PRO A 108 -3.34 1.08 11.21
C PRO A 108 -2.71 0.20 12.29
N ARG A 109 -2.07 0.84 13.26
CA ARG A 109 -1.65 0.20 14.52
C ARG A 109 -2.85 0.00 15.43
N PRO A 110 -2.84 -1.00 16.33
CA PRO A 110 -3.94 -1.22 17.29
C PRO A 110 -4.34 0.04 18.07
N ARG A 111 -3.36 0.87 18.46
CA ARG A 111 -3.59 2.13 19.20
C ARG A 111 -4.26 3.25 18.40
N ASP A 112 -4.30 3.15 17.07
CA ASP A 112 -4.79 4.24 16.20
C ASP A 112 -6.32 4.38 16.24
N GLY A 113 -7.05 3.39 16.80
CA GLY A 113 -8.48 3.49 17.00
C GLY A 113 -9.17 2.16 17.29
N ALA A 114 -10.41 2.26 17.78
CA ALA A 114 -11.18 1.09 18.23
C ALA A 114 -11.45 0.05 17.12
N HIS A 115 -11.44 0.48 15.85
CA HIS A 115 -11.69 -0.40 14.70
C HIS A 115 -10.42 -0.70 13.89
N ALA A 116 -9.22 -0.41 14.44
CA ALA A 116 -7.94 -0.69 13.77
C ALA A 116 -7.78 -2.18 13.40
N GLY A 117 -8.12 -3.08 14.32
CA GLY A 117 -8.08 -4.51 14.06
C GLY A 117 -9.05 -4.96 12.95
N ALA A 118 -10.23 -4.33 12.87
CA ALA A 118 -11.21 -4.60 11.81
C ALA A 118 -10.69 -4.16 10.44
N LEU A 119 -10.09 -2.95 10.36
CA LEU A 119 -9.47 -2.48 9.12
C LEU A 119 -8.30 -3.38 8.72
N GLY A 120 -7.42 -3.75 9.67
CA GLY A 120 -6.31 -4.66 9.39
C GLY A 120 -6.77 -6.00 8.82
N ALA A 121 -7.82 -6.61 9.41
CA ALA A 121 -8.40 -7.86 8.91
C ALA A 121 -9.01 -7.70 7.50
N ALA A 122 -9.65 -6.57 7.23
CA ALA A 122 -10.22 -6.29 5.92
C ALA A 122 -9.13 -6.08 4.86
N LEU A 123 -8.04 -5.37 5.16
CA LEU A 123 -6.90 -5.20 4.25
C LEU A 123 -6.20 -6.54 3.97
N GLU A 124 -6.02 -7.39 4.98
CA GLU A 124 -5.51 -8.75 4.81
C GLU A 124 -6.39 -9.56 3.87
N ASN A 125 -7.72 -9.55 4.09
CA ASN A 125 -8.66 -10.25 3.22
C ASN A 125 -8.65 -9.69 1.80
N THR A 126 -8.55 -8.36 1.65
CA THR A 126 -8.42 -7.70 0.34
C THR A 126 -7.16 -8.17 -0.39
N ALA A 127 -6.00 -8.18 0.30
CA ALA A 127 -4.75 -8.65 -0.29
C ALA A 127 -4.85 -10.11 -0.76
N ARG A 128 -5.46 -10.99 0.04
CA ARG A 128 -5.69 -12.40 -0.31
C ARG A 128 -6.61 -12.56 -1.51
N THR A 129 -7.75 -11.87 -1.51
CA THR A 129 -8.73 -11.94 -2.60
C THR A 129 -8.14 -11.44 -3.91
N LEU A 130 -7.53 -10.26 -3.89
CA LEU A 130 -6.95 -9.66 -5.09
C LEU A 130 -5.75 -10.44 -5.62
N SER A 131 -5.01 -11.14 -4.75
CA SER A 131 -3.90 -12.01 -5.19
C SER A 131 -4.37 -13.16 -6.09
N ILE A 132 -5.60 -13.62 -5.92
CA ILE A 132 -6.23 -14.66 -6.74
C ILE A 132 -6.87 -14.05 -7.98
N GLU A 133 -7.72 -13.04 -7.79
CA GLU A 133 -8.49 -12.39 -8.84
C GLU A 133 -7.60 -11.75 -9.91
N TRP A 134 -6.49 -11.15 -9.48
CA TRP A 134 -5.60 -10.37 -10.34
C TRP A 134 -4.30 -11.09 -10.72
N ALA A 135 -4.12 -12.35 -10.31
CA ALA A 135 -2.98 -13.18 -10.71
C ALA A 135 -2.80 -13.24 -12.24
N ARG A 136 -3.91 -13.32 -12.98
CA ARG A 136 -3.92 -13.33 -14.46
C ARG A 136 -3.37 -12.04 -15.10
N TYR A 137 -3.28 -10.95 -14.33
CA TYR A 137 -2.69 -9.68 -14.78
C TYR A 137 -1.29 -9.47 -14.22
N ALA A 138 -0.69 -10.50 -13.61
CA ALA A 138 0.60 -10.41 -12.92
C ALA A 138 0.64 -9.33 -11.82
N ILE A 139 -0.50 -9.04 -11.16
CA ILE A 139 -0.59 -8.11 -10.04
C ILE A 139 -0.44 -8.91 -8.74
N ARG A 140 0.52 -8.51 -7.91
CA ARG A 140 0.78 -9.08 -6.58
C ARG A 140 0.27 -8.13 -5.51
N THR A 141 -0.29 -8.68 -4.46
CA THR A 141 -0.93 -7.89 -3.41
C THR A 141 -0.50 -8.37 -2.04
N THR A 142 -0.11 -7.45 -1.18
CA THR A 142 0.31 -7.72 0.19
C THR A 142 -0.27 -6.69 1.14
N ALA A 143 -0.41 -7.06 2.41
CA ALA A 143 -0.74 -6.13 3.49
C ALA A 143 0.40 -6.08 4.51
N VAL A 144 0.70 -4.90 5.02
CA VAL A 144 1.61 -4.66 6.14
C VAL A 144 0.80 -4.10 7.29
N LEU A 145 0.77 -4.83 8.40
CA LEU A 145 -0.05 -4.57 9.57
C LEU A 145 0.89 -4.33 10.77
N PRO A 146 1.23 -3.06 11.06
CA PRO A 146 2.16 -2.75 12.14
C PRO A 146 1.49 -2.92 13.51
N GLY A 147 2.22 -3.49 14.46
CA GLY A 147 1.86 -3.45 15.88
C GLY A 147 2.23 -2.12 16.53
N ASP A 148 1.82 -1.93 17.79
CA ASP A 148 2.02 -0.67 18.51
C ASP A 148 3.48 -0.28 18.72
N ALA A 149 4.36 -1.27 18.85
CA ALA A 149 5.80 -1.06 19.04
C ALA A 149 6.58 -0.93 17.72
N THR A 150 5.93 -1.12 16.56
CA THR A 150 6.57 -1.05 15.25
C THR A 150 6.91 0.40 14.91
N SER A 151 8.15 0.67 14.53
CA SER A 151 8.56 1.99 14.04
C SER A 151 8.12 2.23 12.60
N ASP A 152 8.03 3.50 12.20
CA ASP A 152 7.76 3.85 10.79
C ASP A 152 8.92 3.41 9.88
N ASP A 153 10.14 3.39 10.39
CA ASP A 153 11.32 2.91 9.66
C ASP A 153 11.22 1.40 9.37
N ASP A 154 10.69 0.59 10.29
CA ASP A 154 10.48 -0.84 10.07
C ASP A 154 9.40 -1.08 9.01
N VAL A 155 8.29 -0.32 9.06
CA VAL A 155 7.23 -0.36 8.04
C VAL A 155 7.80 0.02 6.68
N ALA A 156 8.56 1.12 6.62
CA ALA A 156 9.17 1.60 5.38
C ALA A 156 10.20 0.61 4.81
N ALA A 157 11.02 0.02 5.66
CA ALA A 157 12.01 -0.99 5.24
C ALA A 157 11.33 -2.24 4.66
N LEU A 158 10.25 -2.72 5.29
CA LEU A 158 9.50 -3.86 4.76
C LEU A 158 8.77 -3.51 3.46
N ALA A 159 8.12 -2.36 3.38
CA ALA A 159 7.45 -1.90 2.17
C ALA A 159 8.45 -1.78 1.00
N ALA A 160 9.63 -1.21 1.24
CA ALA A 160 10.70 -1.14 0.25
C ALA A 160 11.22 -2.52 -0.17
N TYR A 161 11.35 -3.46 0.77
CA TYR A 161 11.71 -4.85 0.46
C TYR A 161 10.66 -5.52 -0.44
N ILE A 162 9.36 -5.35 -0.13
CA ILE A 162 8.27 -5.89 -0.93
C ILE A 162 8.24 -5.24 -2.33
N ALA A 163 8.54 -3.95 -2.44
CA ALA A 163 8.62 -3.26 -3.72
C ALA A 163 9.76 -3.78 -4.61
N SER A 164 10.83 -4.33 -4.02
CA SER A 164 11.99 -4.85 -4.76
C SER A 164 11.67 -6.18 -5.49
N PRO A 165 12.54 -6.63 -6.43
CA PRO A 165 12.39 -7.95 -7.05
C PRO A 165 12.35 -9.11 -6.06
N ALA A 166 12.98 -8.97 -4.87
CA ALA A 166 12.88 -9.99 -3.82
C ALA A 166 11.46 -10.14 -3.25
N GLY A 167 10.66 -9.08 -3.32
CA GLY A 167 9.25 -9.09 -2.94
C GLY A 167 8.33 -9.84 -3.90
N ASP A 168 8.79 -10.27 -5.07
CA ASP A 168 7.99 -10.96 -6.07
C ASP A 168 7.46 -12.32 -5.60
N TYR A 169 8.07 -12.89 -4.57
CA TYR A 169 7.59 -14.13 -3.94
C TYR A 169 6.31 -13.95 -3.11
N PHE A 170 6.00 -12.72 -2.71
CA PHE A 170 4.89 -12.47 -1.80
C PHE A 170 3.66 -11.97 -2.57
N SER A 171 2.59 -12.76 -2.50
CA SER A 171 1.26 -12.37 -2.97
C SER A 171 0.20 -13.05 -2.10
N GLY A 172 -0.83 -12.30 -1.72
CA GLY A 172 -1.86 -12.76 -0.79
C GLY A 172 -1.39 -12.87 0.66
N CYS A 173 -0.25 -12.29 1.02
CA CYS A 173 0.34 -12.34 2.35
C CYS A 173 -0.02 -11.11 3.17
N ALA A 174 -0.14 -11.29 4.49
CA ALA A 174 -0.16 -10.20 5.46
C ALA A 174 1.07 -10.32 6.37
N PHE A 175 1.82 -9.24 6.47
CA PHE A 175 2.98 -9.13 7.36
C PHE A 175 2.55 -8.39 8.62
N ARG A 176 2.52 -9.10 9.76
CA ARG A 176 2.23 -8.52 11.08
C ARG A 176 3.54 -8.20 11.75
N LEU A 177 3.84 -6.91 11.91
CA LEU A 177 5.06 -6.45 12.54
C LEU A 177 4.85 -6.23 14.04
N GLY A 178 5.83 -6.65 14.87
CA GLY A 178 5.79 -6.43 16.30
C GLY A 178 4.82 -7.32 17.08
N GLU A 179 4.18 -8.28 16.43
CA GLU A 179 3.49 -9.39 17.12
C GLU A 179 4.53 -10.50 17.36
N VAL A 180 4.85 -10.74 18.64
CA VAL A 180 5.59 -11.95 19.03
C VAL A 180 4.56 -13.05 19.19
N PRO A 181 4.71 -14.21 18.51
CA PRO A 181 3.82 -15.34 18.68
C PRO A 181 3.85 -15.91 20.10
#